data_bb34acfa2a898711e0553a7a1e1544f7
#
_entry.id   bb34acfa2a898711e0553a7a1e1544f7
#
_cell.length_a   1.000
_cell.length_b   1.000
_cell.length_c   1.000
_cell.angle_alpha   90.00
_cell.angle_beta   90.00
_cell.angle_gamma   90.00
#
_symmetry.space_group_name_H-M   'P 1'
#
loop_
_entity.id
_entity.type
_entity.pdbx_description
1 polymer ?
#
loop_
_entity_poly.entity_id
_entity_poly.type
_entity_poly.pdbx_seq_one_letter_code
_entity_poly.pdbx_strand_id
1 'polypeptide(L)'
;MKTQKYHSSCHSKRSEESPNCQEVSKREERCFAAPRLSMTWTVVTMRALLLVVIAASTLFNAKQARAQSGVELGEVGASVQYGEQITFIAEIKASIQIQQASILIFDETQGLTQVQPLEITPEGRAEYRFDTRQNILRPFSIIRWKYQFALADGTTFESGIYTTRYEDTRFNWQSLEAGTMRVHWYNGDTNFGGAALNTAEAGLQSISRIMPLDLTQPIDIFIYANVDDLRATLSASGENWVAGHADPALGVVTAVIEPGAEQNIFMEQRIPHELMHVMLYRRVGAGYGNIPAWLSEGMATLAEIYPNPDYDRVLTETSNKNGLIPLKDLCASFSPNVGEAFLAYAESRSFTNYLYATYGSAGLLSLAGTYADGVDCERGPERAFSVPLAKLELDWRESVLGQNVLGVTIRNMAPYLVLLCLVLFIPLFGILSTMKRKGNPHEPESFVR
;
A
#
# COMPACT_ATOMS: atom_id res chain seq x y z
N MET A 1 -49.65 14.95 -20.17
CA MET A 1 -50.06 16.31 -20.57
C MET A 1 -48.85 17.19 -20.54
N LYS A 2 -48.52 17.78 -21.72
CA LYS A 2 -47.51 18.82 -22.01
C LYS A 2 -46.00 18.50 -21.87
N THR A 3 -45.45 18.10 -22.99
CA THR A 3 -44.16 18.32 -23.57
C THR A 3 -43.76 19.81 -23.59
N GLN A 4 -42.46 20.07 -23.37
CA GLN A 4 -41.82 21.21 -24.04
C GLN A 4 -40.36 20.94 -24.34
N LYS A 5 -40.06 20.80 -25.63
CA LYS A 5 -38.74 20.90 -26.27
C LYS A 5 -38.31 22.38 -26.27
N TYR A 6 -37.01 22.64 -26.16
CA TYR A 6 -36.41 23.79 -26.81
C TYR A 6 -35.12 23.45 -27.52
N HIS A 7 -35.06 23.97 -28.73
CA HIS A 7 -34.05 23.85 -29.76
C HIS A 7 -32.87 24.82 -29.55
N SER A 8 -31.71 24.38 -29.91
CA SER A 8 -30.72 24.97 -30.84
C SER A 8 -30.59 26.49 -30.93
N SER A 9 -29.35 26.98 -30.83
CA SER A 9 -28.81 27.89 -31.87
C SER A 9 -27.29 28.08 -31.75
N CYS A 10 -26.62 27.86 -32.88
CA CYS A 10 -25.27 28.32 -33.20
C CYS A 10 -25.24 29.87 -33.28
N HIS A 11 -24.14 30.48 -32.89
CA HIS A 11 -23.62 31.66 -33.56
C HIS A 11 -22.11 31.75 -33.53
N SER A 12 -21.56 31.73 -34.72
CA SER A 12 -20.26 32.15 -35.19
C SER A 12 -20.08 33.66 -35.00
N LYS A 13 -18.90 34.12 -34.61
CA LYS A 13 -18.31 35.37 -35.10
C LYS A 13 -16.78 35.35 -35.14
N ARG A 14 -16.32 35.71 -36.27
CA ARG A 14 -15.00 35.94 -36.88
C ARG A 14 -14.62 37.40 -36.65
N SER A 15 -13.31 37.68 -36.51
CA SER A 15 -12.56 38.85 -37.00
C SER A 15 -11.09 38.65 -36.53
N GLU A 16 -10.15 38.47 -37.47
CA GLU A 16 -9.36 39.46 -38.20
C GLU A 16 -8.37 40.18 -37.30
N GLU A 17 -7.05 40.05 -37.51
CA GLU A 17 -6.24 40.76 -38.49
C GLU A 17 -4.80 40.23 -38.57
N SER A 18 -4.31 40.17 -39.78
CA SER A 18 -2.90 40.16 -40.27
C SER A 18 -2.40 41.63 -40.23
N PRO A 19 -1.15 42.02 -40.57
CA PRO A 19 -0.25 41.50 -41.57
C PRO A 19 1.28 41.65 -41.27
N ASN A 20 2.20 41.07 -42.02
CA ASN A 20 3.11 41.82 -42.87
C ASN A 20 3.99 40.97 -43.80
N CYS A 21 4.09 41.46 -44.99
CA CYS A 21 4.86 41.04 -46.13
C CYS A 21 6.37 41.36 -46.00
N GLN A 22 7.15 40.68 -46.80
CA GLN A 22 8.11 41.16 -47.84
C GLN A 22 8.99 40.00 -48.21
N GLU A 23 9.16 39.64 -49.41
CA GLU A 23 9.42 40.09 -50.74
C GLU A 23 10.64 39.36 -51.30
N VAL A 24 10.44 38.79 -52.51
CA VAL A 24 11.27 38.79 -53.76
C VAL A 24 12.54 37.92 -53.81
N SER A 25 12.57 36.94 -54.70
CA SER A 25 13.45 37.00 -55.87
C SER A 25 13.16 35.90 -56.88
N LYS A 26 12.90 36.29 -58.10
CA LYS A 26 12.86 35.52 -59.35
C LYS A 26 14.23 34.90 -59.68
N ARG A 27 14.27 33.70 -60.21
CA ARG A 27 15.13 33.32 -61.36
C ARG A 27 14.68 32.07 -62.09
N GLU A 28 14.33 32.29 -63.33
CA GLU A 28 14.62 31.60 -64.58
C GLU A 28 14.31 30.10 -64.72
N GLU A 29 13.34 29.91 -65.59
CA GLU A 29 13.07 28.66 -66.35
C GLU A 29 14.29 28.26 -67.17
N ARG A 30 14.70 27.00 -67.09
CA ARG A 30 15.36 26.30 -68.19
C ARG A 30 14.70 24.96 -68.43
N CYS A 31 13.99 24.84 -69.54
CA CYS A 31 13.52 23.60 -70.07
C CYS A 31 14.72 22.69 -70.39
N PHE A 32 14.76 21.51 -69.77
CA PHE A 32 15.52 20.38 -70.29
C PHE A 32 14.53 19.24 -70.64
N ALA A 33 14.51 18.89 -71.94
CA ALA A 33 13.78 17.78 -72.43
C ALA A 33 14.35 16.47 -71.92
N ALA A 34 13.55 15.67 -71.23
CA ALA A 34 13.87 14.32 -70.82
C ALA A 34 13.62 13.33 -72.00
N PRO A 35 14.52 12.39 -72.23
CA PRO A 35 14.29 11.35 -73.23
C PRO A 35 13.25 10.35 -72.69
N ARG A 36 12.29 9.98 -73.58
CA ARG A 36 11.34 8.89 -73.37
C ARG A 36 12.11 7.56 -73.25
N LEU A 37 12.39 7.07 -72.06
CA LEU A 37 12.77 5.68 -71.84
C LEU A 37 11.48 4.83 -71.79
N SER A 38 11.48 3.79 -72.62
CA SER A 38 10.35 2.90 -72.84
C SER A 38 9.85 2.24 -71.55
N MET A 39 8.55 2.42 -71.25
CA MET A 39 7.79 1.95 -70.08
C MET A 39 7.64 0.41 -69.99
N THR A 40 8.33 -0.35 -70.76
CA THR A 40 8.24 -1.82 -70.81
C THR A 40 9.26 -2.54 -69.93
N TRP A 41 10.41 -1.96 -69.70
CA TRP A 41 11.46 -2.58 -68.83
C TRP A 41 11.21 -2.42 -67.31
N THR A 42 10.62 -1.32 -66.92
CA THR A 42 10.32 -1.06 -65.49
C THR A 42 9.18 -1.93 -64.95
N VAL A 43 8.20 -2.30 -65.81
CA VAL A 43 7.09 -3.18 -65.34
C VAL A 43 7.55 -4.64 -65.25
N VAL A 44 8.49 -5.11 -66.08
CA VAL A 44 9.03 -6.47 -65.99
C VAL A 44 9.96 -6.62 -64.79
N THR A 45 10.79 -5.63 -64.49
CA THR A 45 11.68 -5.65 -63.28
C THR A 45 10.90 -5.52 -61.99
N MET A 46 9.84 -4.69 -61.93
CA MET A 46 8.97 -4.63 -60.74
C MET A 46 8.18 -5.92 -60.50
N ARG A 47 7.70 -6.59 -61.59
CA ARG A 47 7.03 -7.90 -61.41
C ARG A 47 7.99 -9.01 -60.99
N ALA A 48 9.24 -9.01 -61.46
CA ALA A 48 10.26 -9.93 -61.01
C ALA A 48 10.67 -9.68 -59.55
N LEU A 49 10.79 -8.43 -59.13
CA LEU A 49 11.09 -8.06 -57.73
C LEU A 49 9.92 -8.43 -56.77
N LEU A 50 8.68 -8.23 -57.22
CA LEU A 50 7.48 -8.61 -56.46
C LEU A 50 7.37 -10.12 -56.27
N LEU A 51 7.69 -10.90 -57.34
CA LEU A 51 7.71 -12.38 -57.23
C LEU A 51 8.84 -12.90 -56.35
N VAL A 52 10.01 -12.25 -56.31
CA VAL A 52 11.10 -12.58 -55.39
C VAL A 52 10.75 -12.23 -53.96
N VAL A 53 10.07 -11.10 -53.72
CA VAL A 53 9.61 -10.71 -52.38
C VAL A 53 8.49 -11.65 -51.88
N ILE A 54 7.58 -12.07 -52.77
CA ILE A 54 6.53 -13.05 -52.42
C ILE A 54 7.16 -14.44 -52.19
N ALA A 55 8.13 -14.87 -52.99
CA ALA A 55 8.85 -16.12 -52.75
C ALA A 55 9.73 -16.07 -51.48
N ALA A 56 10.33 -14.93 -51.17
CA ALA A 56 11.05 -14.74 -49.93
C ALA A 56 10.11 -14.70 -48.70
N SER A 57 8.92 -14.10 -48.84
CA SER A 57 7.93 -14.10 -47.73
C SER A 57 7.27 -15.46 -47.53
N THR A 58 7.17 -16.30 -48.55
CA THR A 58 6.70 -17.70 -48.43
C THR A 58 7.79 -18.63 -47.83
N LEU A 59 9.07 -18.32 -48.04
CA LEU A 59 10.18 -19.01 -47.39
C LEU A 59 10.39 -18.57 -45.93
N PHE A 60 10.01 -17.34 -45.57
CA PHE A 60 10.00 -16.86 -44.18
C PHE A 60 8.76 -17.28 -43.37
N ASN A 61 7.70 -17.74 -44.06
CA ASN A 61 6.63 -18.52 -43.44
C ASN A 61 6.96 -20.03 -43.42
N ALA A 62 8.23 -20.41 -43.35
CA ALA A 62 8.59 -21.67 -42.79
C ALA A 62 7.89 -21.69 -41.42
N LYS A 63 6.77 -22.43 -41.34
CA LYS A 63 6.16 -22.84 -40.09
C LYS A 63 7.28 -22.94 -39.07
N GLN A 64 7.26 -22.12 -38.00
CA GLN A 64 7.80 -22.63 -36.77
C GLN A 64 7.08 -23.98 -36.60
N ALA A 65 7.72 -25.03 -37.06
CA ALA A 65 7.44 -26.35 -36.61
C ALA A 65 7.61 -26.17 -35.10
N ARG A 66 6.51 -26.07 -34.34
CA ARG A 66 6.55 -26.45 -32.93
C ARG A 66 7.23 -27.80 -32.99
N ALA A 67 8.49 -27.81 -32.61
CA ALA A 67 9.18 -29.04 -32.34
C ALA A 67 8.18 -29.74 -31.44
N GLN A 68 7.64 -30.86 -31.87
CA GLN A 68 6.74 -31.67 -31.09
C GLN A 68 7.59 -32.00 -29.90
N SER A 69 7.41 -31.24 -28.81
CA SER A 69 8.22 -31.42 -27.62
C SER A 69 8.02 -32.89 -27.26
N GLY A 70 9.10 -33.64 -27.20
CA GLY A 70 9.02 -35.09 -26.94
C GLY A 70 8.39 -35.41 -25.58
N VAL A 71 7.76 -34.40 -24.96
CA VAL A 71 7.08 -34.47 -23.66
C VAL A 71 5.71 -33.81 -23.78
N GLU A 72 4.71 -34.50 -23.27
CA GLU A 72 3.33 -34.05 -23.07
C GLU A 72 2.98 -34.15 -21.58
N LEU A 73 2.38 -33.09 -21.01
CA LEU A 73 1.86 -33.11 -19.65
C LEU A 73 0.36 -33.40 -19.69
N GLY A 74 -0.08 -34.38 -18.91
CA GLY A 74 -1.48 -34.71 -18.65
C GLY A 74 -2.08 -33.87 -17.53
N GLU A 75 -2.60 -34.52 -16.49
CA GLU A 75 -3.10 -33.81 -15.31
C GLU A 75 -1.97 -33.15 -14.54
N VAL A 76 -2.10 -31.84 -14.28
CA VAL A 76 -1.17 -31.05 -13.47
C VAL A 76 -1.94 -30.31 -12.41
N GLY A 77 -1.51 -30.44 -11.16
CA GLY A 77 -2.18 -29.80 -10.02
C GLY A 77 -1.30 -29.56 -8.83
N ALA A 78 -1.88 -28.86 -7.86
CA ALA A 78 -1.30 -28.70 -6.54
C ALA A 78 -2.39 -28.86 -5.47
N SER A 79 -2.06 -29.48 -4.35
CA SER A 79 -2.91 -29.55 -3.16
C SER A 79 -2.20 -28.92 -1.98
N VAL A 80 -2.90 -28.04 -1.26
CA VAL A 80 -2.38 -27.31 -0.10
C VAL A 80 -2.87 -28.00 1.17
N GLN A 81 -1.94 -28.29 2.07
CA GLN A 81 -2.20 -28.57 3.48
C GLN A 81 -1.59 -27.43 4.29
N TYR A 82 -2.44 -26.48 4.67
CA TYR A 82 -1.99 -25.22 5.25
C TYR A 82 -1.15 -25.41 6.51
N GLY A 83 -0.01 -24.73 6.57
CA GLY A 83 0.96 -24.85 7.67
C GLY A 83 1.81 -26.12 7.65
N GLU A 84 1.59 -27.03 6.68
CA GLU A 84 2.32 -28.29 6.58
C GLU A 84 3.10 -28.41 5.27
N GLN A 85 2.39 -28.51 4.14
CA GLN A 85 3.02 -28.72 2.83
C GLN A 85 2.11 -28.30 1.66
N ILE A 86 2.77 -28.11 0.50
CA ILE A 86 2.10 -28.09 -0.80
C ILE A 86 2.60 -29.30 -1.58
N THR A 87 1.67 -30.11 -2.09
CA THR A 87 2.01 -31.27 -2.95
C THR A 87 1.70 -30.91 -4.40
N PHE A 88 2.72 -30.88 -5.24
CA PHE A 88 2.61 -30.69 -6.68
C PHE A 88 2.62 -32.02 -7.39
N ILE A 89 1.70 -32.21 -8.35
CA ILE A 89 1.57 -33.44 -9.13
C ILE A 89 1.58 -33.13 -10.61
N ALA A 90 2.13 -34.06 -11.41
CA ALA A 90 2.04 -34.02 -12.86
C ALA A 90 2.00 -35.45 -13.44
N GLU A 91 1.19 -35.63 -14.48
CA GLU A 91 1.31 -36.80 -15.36
C GLU A 91 2.14 -36.43 -16.57
N ILE A 92 3.17 -37.25 -16.85
CA ILE A 92 4.19 -36.96 -17.85
C ILE A 92 4.23 -38.11 -18.85
N LYS A 93 4.01 -37.79 -20.11
CA LYS A 93 4.18 -38.72 -21.25
C LYS A 93 5.35 -38.20 -22.07
N ALA A 94 6.40 -38.99 -22.15
CA ALA A 94 7.59 -38.65 -22.90
C ALA A 94 7.87 -39.68 -23.99
N SER A 95 8.05 -39.25 -25.23
CA SER A 95 8.50 -40.09 -26.36
C SER A 95 10.03 -40.16 -26.45
N ILE A 96 10.72 -39.27 -25.73
CA ILE A 96 12.20 -39.23 -25.60
C ILE A 96 12.51 -39.40 -24.12
N GLN A 97 13.55 -40.17 -23.82
CA GLN A 97 13.95 -40.43 -22.42
C GLN A 97 14.31 -39.13 -21.71
N ILE A 98 13.72 -38.93 -20.55
CA ILE A 98 14.01 -37.79 -19.66
C ILE A 98 15.30 -38.14 -18.87
N GLN A 99 16.34 -37.34 -18.99
CA GLN A 99 17.59 -37.49 -18.24
C GLN A 99 17.55 -36.78 -16.89
N GLN A 100 16.93 -35.59 -16.85
CA GLN A 100 16.78 -34.80 -15.65
C GLN A 100 15.40 -34.13 -15.65
N ALA A 101 14.74 -34.19 -14.51
CA ALA A 101 13.48 -33.52 -14.27
C ALA A 101 13.60 -32.55 -13.07
N SER A 102 13.02 -31.38 -13.18
CA SER A 102 13.01 -30.38 -12.13
C SER A 102 11.67 -29.67 -12.07
N ILE A 103 11.27 -29.27 -10.86
CA ILE A 103 10.19 -28.32 -10.61
C ILE A 103 10.81 -26.98 -10.19
N LEU A 104 10.33 -25.91 -10.79
CA LEU A 104 10.67 -24.53 -10.43
C LEU A 104 9.47 -23.92 -9.74
N ILE A 105 9.65 -23.47 -8.48
CA ILE A 105 8.60 -22.91 -7.65
C ILE A 105 8.94 -21.44 -7.40
N PHE A 106 7.96 -20.56 -7.64
CA PHE A 106 8.09 -19.12 -7.52
C PHE A 106 7.12 -18.61 -6.46
N ASP A 107 7.63 -17.90 -5.46
CA ASP A 107 6.85 -17.04 -4.57
C ASP A 107 7.15 -15.58 -4.94
N GLU A 108 6.24 -14.95 -5.66
CA GLU A 108 6.42 -13.56 -6.10
C GLU A 108 6.39 -12.56 -4.95
N THR A 109 5.70 -12.90 -3.86
CA THR A 109 5.57 -12.00 -2.71
C THR A 109 6.88 -11.86 -1.94
N GLN A 110 7.71 -12.91 -1.97
CA GLN A 110 9.02 -12.93 -1.34
C GLN A 110 10.18 -12.81 -2.34
N GLY A 111 9.88 -12.78 -3.64
CA GLY A 111 10.90 -12.77 -4.70
C GLY A 111 11.76 -14.06 -4.73
N LEU A 112 11.24 -15.17 -4.19
CA LEU A 112 11.96 -16.43 -4.09
C LEU A 112 11.70 -17.31 -5.31
N THR A 113 12.77 -17.91 -5.82
CA THR A 113 12.70 -18.98 -6.82
C THR A 113 13.48 -20.17 -6.29
N GLN A 114 12.83 -21.33 -6.24
CA GLN A 114 13.47 -22.59 -5.87
C GLN A 114 13.42 -23.55 -7.03
N VAL A 115 14.55 -24.22 -7.31
CA VAL A 115 14.67 -25.28 -8.30
C VAL A 115 14.92 -26.59 -7.54
N GLN A 116 14.02 -27.55 -7.70
CA GLN A 116 14.10 -28.81 -6.99
C GLN A 116 14.09 -29.98 -7.97
N PRO A 117 14.90 -31.05 -7.72
CA PRO A 117 14.83 -32.25 -8.52
C PRO A 117 13.46 -32.91 -8.38
N LEU A 118 12.99 -33.50 -9.47
CA LEU A 118 11.72 -34.17 -9.55
C LEU A 118 11.91 -35.63 -9.95
N GLU A 119 11.39 -36.54 -9.16
CA GLU A 119 11.37 -37.95 -9.49
C GLU A 119 10.14 -38.31 -10.28
N ILE A 120 10.29 -39.05 -11.37
CA ILE A 120 9.19 -39.53 -12.22
C ILE A 120 9.09 -41.03 -12.05
N THR A 121 7.91 -41.53 -11.69
CA THR A 121 7.65 -42.96 -11.58
C THR A 121 7.64 -43.63 -12.96
N PRO A 122 7.82 -44.97 -13.03
CA PRO A 122 7.75 -45.69 -14.32
C PRO A 122 6.42 -45.48 -15.06
N GLU A 123 5.34 -45.19 -14.34
CA GLU A 123 4.00 -44.92 -14.89
C GLU A 123 3.88 -43.47 -15.43
N GLY A 124 4.93 -42.66 -15.30
CA GLY A 124 4.95 -41.26 -15.79
C GLY A 124 4.31 -40.28 -14.81
N ARG A 125 4.21 -40.63 -13.52
CA ARG A 125 3.70 -39.70 -12.50
C ARG A 125 4.85 -39.06 -11.73
N ALA A 126 4.77 -37.75 -11.55
CA ALA A 126 5.69 -36.99 -10.72
C ALA A 126 4.91 -36.39 -9.53
N GLU A 127 5.57 -36.41 -8.37
CA GLU A 127 5.07 -35.77 -7.15
C GLU A 127 6.23 -35.08 -6.44
N TYR A 128 6.02 -33.81 -6.06
CA TYR A 128 6.96 -33.06 -5.24
C TYR A 128 6.24 -32.47 -4.04
N ARG A 129 6.78 -32.69 -2.85
CA ARG A 129 6.25 -32.15 -1.58
C ARG A 129 7.11 -31.01 -1.10
N PHE A 130 6.53 -29.83 -1.08
CA PHE A 130 7.14 -28.61 -0.59
C PHE A 130 6.75 -28.41 0.88
N ASP A 131 7.69 -28.61 1.81
CA ASP A 131 7.46 -28.46 3.27
C ASP A 131 7.40 -26.96 3.63
N THR A 132 6.19 -26.48 3.98
CA THR A 132 5.96 -25.07 4.34
C THR A 132 6.37 -24.74 5.77
N ARG A 133 6.69 -25.72 6.61
CA ARG A 133 7.27 -25.49 7.95
C ARG A 133 8.74 -25.08 7.88
N GLN A 134 9.45 -25.51 6.84
CA GLN A 134 10.83 -25.13 6.57
C GLN A 134 10.95 -23.94 5.63
N ASN A 135 9.97 -23.76 4.77
CA ASN A 135 9.88 -22.71 3.78
C ASN A 135 8.62 -21.88 4.05
N ILE A 136 8.74 -20.93 4.97
CA ILE A 136 7.61 -20.14 5.42
C ILE A 136 7.04 -19.32 4.26
N LEU A 137 5.75 -19.52 3.98
CA LEU A 137 5.00 -18.78 2.98
C LEU A 137 4.04 -17.81 3.67
N ARG A 138 3.79 -16.66 3.05
CA ARG A 138 2.74 -15.76 3.53
C ARG A 138 1.37 -16.39 3.30
N PRO A 139 0.44 -16.28 4.26
CA PRO A 139 -0.94 -16.70 4.06
C PRO A 139 -1.52 -16.07 2.78
N PHE A 140 -2.28 -16.87 2.04
CA PHE A 140 -2.96 -16.46 0.79
C PHE A 140 -2.05 -16.03 -0.37
N SER A 141 -0.72 -16.20 -0.28
CA SER A 141 0.20 -15.92 -1.38
C SER A 141 -0.10 -16.78 -2.61
N ILE A 142 0.23 -16.24 -3.77
CA ILE A 142 0.11 -16.95 -5.04
C ILE A 142 1.42 -17.66 -5.34
N ILE A 143 1.39 -18.98 -5.30
CA ILE A 143 2.51 -19.83 -5.64
C ILE A 143 2.40 -20.22 -7.10
N ARG A 144 3.44 -19.95 -7.85
CA ARG A 144 3.56 -20.34 -9.26
C ARG A 144 4.59 -21.43 -9.40
N TRP A 145 4.41 -22.33 -10.35
CA TRP A 145 5.41 -23.34 -10.66
C TRP A 145 5.40 -23.69 -12.14
N LYS A 146 6.52 -24.27 -12.58
CA LYS A 146 6.67 -24.91 -13.89
C LYS A 146 7.56 -26.12 -13.78
N TYR A 147 7.48 -26.99 -14.77
CA TYR A 147 8.34 -28.16 -14.91
C TYR A 147 9.37 -27.92 -16.00
N GLN A 148 10.58 -28.46 -15.79
CA GLN A 148 11.67 -28.42 -16.76
C GLN A 148 12.28 -29.82 -16.87
N PHE A 149 12.42 -30.32 -18.11
CA PHE A 149 12.98 -31.63 -18.39
C PHE A 149 14.13 -31.52 -19.40
N ALA A 150 15.31 -32.10 -19.04
CA ALA A 150 16.40 -32.31 -19.99
C ALA A 150 16.22 -33.69 -20.64
N LEU A 151 16.21 -33.78 -21.96
CA LEU A 151 15.96 -35.00 -22.73
C LEU A 151 17.23 -35.61 -23.24
N ALA A 152 17.21 -36.92 -23.57
CA ALA A 152 18.36 -37.68 -24.00
C ALA A 152 18.94 -37.23 -25.35
N ASP A 153 18.14 -36.51 -26.17
CA ASP A 153 18.59 -35.93 -27.43
C ASP A 153 19.29 -34.56 -27.26
N GLY A 154 19.47 -34.10 -25.99
CA GLY A 154 20.08 -32.82 -25.65
C GLY A 154 19.11 -31.64 -25.71
N THR A 155 17.85 -31.83 -26.01
CA THR A 155 16.82 -30.77 -25.96
C THR A 155 16.27 -30.58 -24.55
N THR A 156 15.70 -29.41 -24.28
CA THR A 156 15.04 -29.09 -23.00
C THR A 156 13.57 -28.76 -23.26
N PHE A 157 12.69 -29.35 -22.47
CA PHE A 157 11.28 -28.98 -22.45
C PHE A 157 10.99 -28.13 -21.21
N GLU A 158 10.25 -27.06 -21.37
CA GLU A 158 9.66 -26.28 -20.26
C GLU A 158 8.14 -26.26 -20.41
N SER A 159 7.44 -26.50 -19.29
CA SER A 159 5.99 -26.41 -19.24
C SER A 159 5.50 -24.95 -19.26
N GLY A 160 4.19 -24.74 -19.39
CA GLY A 160 3.53 -23.51 -18.97
C GLY A 160 3.71 -23.26 -17.46
N ILE A 161 3.37 -22.05 -17.04
CA ILE A 161 3.32 -21.69 -15.62
C ILE A 161 1.93 -22.03 -15.07
N TYR A 162 1.93 -22.77 -13.98
CA TYR A 162 0.74 -23.11 -13.21
C TYR A 162 0.70 -22.25 -11.95
N THR A 163 -0.49 -22.12 -11.34
CA THR A 163 -0.70 -21.28 -10.16
C THR A 163 -1.61 -21.95 -9.14
N THR A 164 -1.31 -21.81 -7.86
CA THR A 164 -2.21 -22.13 -6.76
C THR A 164 -2.14 -21.03 -5.71
N ARG A 165 -3.20 -20.87 -4.90
CA ARG A 165 -3.16 -20.00 -3.72
C ARG A 165 -2.78 -20.84 -2.51
N TYR A 166 -1.87 -20.34 -1.67
CA TYR A 166 -1.56 -20.91 -0.37
C TYR A 166 -2.66 -20.50 0.62
N GLU A 167 -3.84 -21.08 0.44
CA GLU A 167 -5.05 -20.78 1.21
C GLU A 167 -5.12 -21.58 2.49
N ASP A 168 -5.79 -21.02 3.53
CA ASP A 168 -6.00 -21.73 4.78
C ASP A 168 -7.04 -22.85 4.63
N THR A 169 -6.57 -24.02 4.29
CA THR A 169 -7.39 -25.21 4.04
C THR A 169 -7.88 -25.93 5.31
N ARG A 170 -7.59 -25.39 6.50
CA ARG A 170 -8.15 -25.91 7.76
C ARG A 170 -9.66 -25.69 7.87
N PHE A 171 -10.20 -24.74 7.11
CA PHE A 171 -11.60 -24.36 7.14
C PHE A 171 -12.30 -24.61 5.79
N ASN A 172 -13.61 -24.86 5.87
CA ASN A 172 -14.46 -24.95 4.68
C ASN A 172 -15.07 -23.57 4.39
N TRP A 173 -14.35 -22.76 3.63
CA TRP A 173 -14.73 -21.39 3.31
C TRP A 173 -15.99 -21.35 2.43
N GLN A 174 -17.00 -20.58 2.88
CA GLN A 174 -18.08 -20.06 2.06
C GLN A 174 -17.62 -18.74 1.45
N SER A 175 -18.18 -18.36 0.31
CA SER A 175 -17.78 -17.13 -0.37
C SER A 175 -18.97 -16.41 -1.01
N LEU A 176 -18.93 -15.08 -0.98
CA LEU A 176 -19.79 -14.19 -1.77
C LEU A 176 -18.91 -13.13 -2.44
N GLU A 177 -19.29 -12.73 -3.65
CA GLU A 177 -18.54 -11.72 -4.41
C GLU A 177 -19.46 -10.63 -4.97
N ALA A 178 -18.94 -9.40 -5.04
CA ALA A 178 -19.55 -8.29 -5.74
C ALA A 178 -18.43 -7.41 -6.35
N GLY A 179 -18.45 -7.26 -7.67
CA GLY A 179 -17.43 -6.53 -8.39
C GLY A 179 -16.04 -7.10 -8.18
N THR A 180 -15.15 -6.33 -7.56
CA THR A 180 -13.78 -6.75 -7.26
C THR A 180 -13.59 -7.27 -5.83
N MET A 181 -14.64 -7.26 -5.00
CA MET A 181 -14.56 -7.72 -3.62
C MET A 181 -15.09 -9.14 -3.49
N ARG A 182 -14.41 -9.97 -2.69
CA ARG A 182 -14.80 -11.31 -2.30
C ARG A 182 -14.69 -11.44 -0.80
N VAL A 183 -15.78 -11.88 -0.16
CA VAL A 183 -15.82 -12.16 1.27
C VAL A 183 -15.86 -13.65 1.48
N HIS A 184 -14.98 -14.16 2.35
CA HIS A 184 -14.86 -15.56 2.70
C HIS A 184 -15.08 -15.72 4.19
N TRP A 185 -15.90 -16.71 4.59
CA TRP A 185 -16.17 -17.04 6.00
C TRP A 185 -16.40 -18.54 6.14
N TYR A 186 -16.18 -19.10 7.31
CA TYR A 186 -16.40 -20.52 7.58
C TYR A 186 -17.42 -20.77 8.70
N ASN A 187 -17.79 -19.73 9.46
CA ASN A 187 -18.80 -19.79 10.52
C ASN A 187 -19.83 -18.68 10.29
N GLY A 188 -21.12 -19.04 10.44
CA GLY A 188 -22.24 -18.18 10.11
C GLY A 188 -22.97 -18.63 8.85
N ASP A 189 -24.14 -18.03 8.61
CA ASP A 189 -24.98 -18.30 7.44
C ASP A 189 -24.68 -17.34 6.26
N THR A 190 -25.44 -17.49 5.18
CA THR A 190 -25.32 -16.61 4.01
C THR A 190 -25.69 -15.16 4.32
N ASN A 191 -26.54 -14.88 5.32
CA ASN A 191 -26.87 -13.51 5.72
C ASN A 191 -25.67 -12.84 6.40
N PHE A 192 -24.90 -13.60 7.18
CA PHE A 192 -23.64 -13.13 7.76
C PHE A 192 -22.65 -12.70 6.66
N GLY A 193 -22.44 -13.56 5.65
CA GLY A 193 -21.58 -13.22 4.51
C GLY A 193 -22.09 -12.01 3.71
N GLY A 194 -23.42 -11.94 3.52
CA GLY A 194 -24.07 -10.80 2.87
C GLY A 194 -23.90 -9.49 3.64
N ALA A 195 -24.03 -9.53 4.97
CA ALA A 195 -23.78 -8.37 5.83
C ALA A 195 -22.32 -7.88 5.72
N ALA A 196 -21.36 -8.80 5.74
CA ALA A 196 -19.95 -8.47 5.60
C ALA A 196 -19.64 -7.84 4.23
N LEU A 197 -20.21 -8.37 3.14
CA LEU A 197 -20.03 -7.82 1.80
C LEU A 197 -20.62 -6.41 1.68
N ASN A 198 -21.84 -6.20 2.20
CA ASN A 198 -22.47 -4.87 2.24
C ASN A 198 -21.63 -3.87 3.07
N THR A 199 -21.04 -4.33 4.18
CA THR A 199 -20.16 -3.51 5.00
C THR A 199 -18.86 -3.16 4.27
N ALA A 200 -18.31 -4.09 3.50
CA ALA A 200 -17.14 -3.82 2.66
C ALA A 200 -17.42 -2.75 1.60
N GLU A 201 -18.58 -2.83 0.92
CA GLU A 201 -19.03 -1.79 -0.02
C GLU A 201 -19.20 -0.42 0.66
N ALA A 202 -19.86 -0.39 1.82
CA ALA A 202 -20.00 0.85 2.61
C ALA A 202 -18.65 1.38 3.10
N GLY A 203 -17.72 0.49 3.45
CA GLY A 203 -16.33 0.82 3.80
C GLY A 203 -15.59 1.50 2.65
N LEU A 204 -15.70 0.97 1.43
CA LEU A 204 -15.12 1.64 0.26
C LEU A 204 -15.75 3.03 0.03
N GLN A 205 -17.05 3.20 0.28
CA GLN A 205 -17.67 4.52 0.22
C GLN A 205 -17.11 5.46 1.29
N SER A 206 -16.83 4.99 2.50
CA SER A 206 -16.18 5.77 3.55
C SER A 206 -14.76 6.18 3.13
N ILE A 207 -13.98 5.24 2.62
CA ILE A 207 -12.61 5.48 2.13
C ILE A 207 -12.61 6.50 0.98
N SER A 208 -13.61 6.45 0.08
CA SER A 208 -13.70 7.36 -1.07
C SER A 208 -13.82 8.84 -0.68
N ARG A 209 -14.23 9.14 0.54
CA ARG A 209 -14.27 10.53 1.07
C ARG A 209 -12.88 11.01 1.47
N ILE A 210 -11.99 10.06 1.81
CA ILE A 210 -10.63 10.33 2.29
C ILE A 210 -9.64 10.32 1.12
N MET A 211 -9.80 9.36 0.18
CA MET A 211 -8.88 9.19 -0.93
C MET A 211 -9.55 8.55 -2.15
N PRO A 212 -9.01 8.78 -3.38
CA PRO A 212 -9.47 8.04 -4.57
C PRO A 212 -9.25 6.53 -4.41
N LEU A 213 -10.22 5.73 -4.86
CA LEU A 213 -10.14 4.27 -4.84
C LEU A 213 -9.41 3.72 -6.07
N ASP A 214 -8.61 2.69 -5.88
CA ASP A 214 -8.10 1.82 -6.94
C ASP A 214 -8.69 0.41 -6.77
N LEU A 215 -9.66 0.08 -7.62
CA LEU A 215 -10.37 -1.19 -7.64
C LEU A 215 -10.02 -2.04 -8.88
N THR A 216 -8.84 -1.82 -9.48
CA THR A 216 -8.39 -2.56 -10.67
C THR A 216 -8.03 -4.02 -10.38
N GLN A 217 -7.69 -4.33 -9.13
CA GLN A 217 -7.36 -5.67 -8.66
C GLN A 217 -8.40 -6.16 -7.66
N PRO A 218 -8.64 -7.48 -7.56
CA PRO A 218 -9.54 -8.03 -6.55
C PRO A 218 -9.05 -7.78 -5.12
N ILE A 219 -10.00 -7.82 -4.17
CA ILE A 219 -9.75 -7.79 -2.73
C ILE A 219 -10.47 -8.98 -2.12
N ASP A 220 -9.72 -9.80 -1.42
CA ASP A 220 -10.24 -10.95 -0.68
C ASP A 220 -10.30 -10.61 0.82
N ILE A 221 -11.47 -10.79 1.43
CA ILE A 221 -11.72 -10.52 2.85
C ILE A 221 -12.03 -11.84 3.52
N PHE A 222 -11.12 -12.37 4.34
CA PHE A 222 -11.28 -13.62 5.08
C PHE A 222 -11.72 -13.32 6.52
N ILE A 223 -12.89 -13.81 6.90
CA ILE A 223 -13.47 -13.61 8.23
C ILE A 223 -13.27 -14.85 9.06
N TYR A 224 -12.48 -14.72 10.12
CA TYR A 224 -12.25 -15.75 11.12
C TYR A 224 -13.24 -15.59 12.26
N ALA A 225 -13.77 -16.71 12.76
CA ALA A 225 -14.77 -16.69 13.83
C ALA A 225 -14.17 -16.35 15.20
N ASN A 226 -12.87 -16.55 15.39
CA ASN A 226 -12.19 -16.29 16.65
C ASN A 226 -10.72 -15.91 16.44
N VAL A 227 -10.14 -15.34 17.48
CA VAL A 227 -8.74 -14.86 17.48
C VAL A 227 -7.72 -15.98 17.36
N ASP A 228 -8.00 -17.16 17.93
CA ASP A 228 -7.04 -18.26 17.94
C ASP A 228 -6.85 -18.85 16.55
N ASP A 229 -7.94 -18.94 15.77
CA ASP A 229 -7.90 -19.40 14.39
C ASP A 229 -7.09 -18.44 13.51
N LEU A 230 -7.31 -17.12 13.61
CA LEU A 230 -6.53 -16.13 12.89
C LEU A 230 -5.06 -16.13 13.33
N ARG A 231 -4.81 -16.18 14.64
CA ARG A 231 -3.44 -16.25 15.18
C ARG A 231 -2.69 -17.48 14.66
N ALA A 232 -3.33 -18.63 14.59
CA ALA A 232 -2.72 -19.83 14.05
C ALA A 232 -2.38 -19.69 12.55
N THR A 233 -3.17 -18.93 11.80
CA THR A 233 -2.88 -18.58 10.39
C THR A 233 -1.65 -17.67 10.29
N LEU A 234 -1.64 -16.59 11.05
CA LEU A 234 -0.56 -15.59 11.01
C LEU A 234 0.74 -16.13 11.64
N SER A 235 0.65 -16.95 12.68
CA SER A 235 1.84 -17.55 13.33
C SER A 235 2.62 -18.49 12.39
N ALA A 236 1.96 -19.11 11.42
CA ALA A 236 2.63 -19.90 10.41
C ALA A 236 3.54 -19.06 9.49
N SER A 237 3.32 -17.73 9.45
CA SER A 237 4.14 -16.77 8.70
C SER A 237 5.08 -15.93 9.57
N GLY A 238 5.09 -16.14 10.90
CA GLY A 238 5.93 -15.37 11.83
C GLY A 238 5.34 -14.03 12.26
N GLU A 239 4.10 -13.73 11.89
CA GLU A 239 3.41 -12.48 12.24
C GLU A 239 2.92 -12.47 13.69
N ASN A 240 2.95 -11.30 14.33
CA ASN A 240 2.45 -11.09 15.68
C ASN A 240 0.94 -10.78 15.68
N TRP A 241 0.31 -11.02 16.83
CA TRP A 241 -1.14 -10.94 17.01
C TRP A 241 -1.75 -9.57 16.74
N VAL A 242 -2.87 -9.57 15.99
CA VAL A 242 -3.82 -8.46 15.81
C VAL A 242 -5.25 -9.00 15.65
N ALA A 243 -6.26 -8.17 15.90
CA ALA A 243 -7.68 -8.56 15.72
C ALA A 243 -8.15 -8.47 14.25
N GLY A 244 -7.35 -7.89 13.39
CA GLY A 244 -7.44 -7.82 11.94
C GLY A 244 -6.04 -7.67 11.38
N HIS A 245 -5.85 -8.00 10.12
CA HIS A 245 -4.58 -7.85 9.43
C HIS A 245 -4.83 -7.74 7.93
N ALA A 246 -4.17 -6.80 7.29
CA ALA A 246 -4.12 -6.72 5.85
C ALA A 246 -2.75 -7.16 5.33
N ASP A 247 -2.74 -7.98 4.26
CA ASP A 247 -1.61 -8.05 3.34
C ASP A 247 -1.95 -7.19 2.11
N PRO A 248 -1.58 -5.92 2.14
CA PRO A 248 -2.03 -4.98 1.12
C PRO A 248 -1.45 -5.28 -0.26
N ALA A 249 -0.28 -5.92 -0.32
CA ALA A 249 0.38 -6.29 -1.57
C ALA A 249 -0.38 -7.42 -2.28
N LEU A 250 -0.97 -8.33 -1.53
CA LEU A 250 -1.83 -9.39 -2.05
C LEU A 250 -3.28 -8.94 -2.28
N GLY A 251 -3.68 -7.79 -1.73
CA GLY A 251 -5.08 -7.38 -1.68
C GLY A 251 -5.92 -8.29 -0.79
N VAL A 252 -5.32 -8.81 0.29
CA VAL A 252 -5.97 -9.71 1.24
C VAL A 252 -6.18 -8.99 2.56
N VAL A 253 -7.38 -9.11 3.09
CA VAL A 253 -7.81 -8.64 4.40
C VAL A 253 -8.21 -9.85 5.23
N THR A 254 -7.79 -9.90 6.48
CA THR A 254 -8.26 -10.88 7.46
C THR A 254 -8.84 -10.15 8.66
N ALA A 255 -10.01 -10.56 9.14
CA ALA A 255 -10.66 -9.97 10.30
C ALA A 255 -11.29 -11.05 11.19
N VAL A 256 -11.23 -10.86 12.50
CA VAL A 256 -11.93 -11.72 13.46
C VAL A 256 -13.33 -11.15 13.69
N ILE A 257 -14.36 -11.84 13.26
CA ILE A 257 -15.76 -11.44 13.46
C ILE A 257 -16.57 -12.68 13.81
N GLU A 258 -16.95 -12.78 15.07
CA GLU A 258 -17.80 -13.85 15.54
C GLU A 258 -19.26 -13.59 15.13
N PRO A 259 -19.98 -14.56 14.49
CA PRO A 259 -21.41 -14.42 14.23
C PRO A 259 -22.20 -14.25 15.52
N GLY A 260 -23.06 -13.22 15.58
CA GLY A 260 -23.83 -12.93 16.78
C GLY A 260 -24.39 -11.51 16.83
N ALA A 261 -24.85 -11.08 18.02
CA ALA A 261 -25.53 -9.81 18.20
C ALA A 261 -24.66 -8.56 17.86
N GLU A 262 -23.35 -8.65 18.05
CA GLU A 262 -22.38 -7.55 17.85
C GLU A 262 -21.66 -7.63 16.49
N GLN A 263 -21.96 -8.64 15.66
CA GLN A 263 -21.25 -8.88 14.40
C GLN A 263 -21.19 -7.65 13.50
N ASN A 264 -22.30 -6.90 13.39
CA ASN A 264 -22.35 -5.71 12.52
C ASN A 264 -21.42 -4.60 13.02
N ILE A 265 -21.35 -4.40 14.34
CA ILE A 265 -20.43 -3.42 14.95
C ILE A 265 -18.98 -3.77 14.61
N PHE A 266 -18.60 -5.04 14.79
CA PHE A 266 -17.23 -5.49 14.47
C PHE A 266 -16.96 -5.46 12.97
N MET A 267 -17.95 -5.75 12.12
CA MET A 267 -17.82 -5.60 10.66
C MET A 267 -17.55 -4.14 10.31
N GLU A 268 -18.35 -3.19 10.82
CA GLU A 268 -18.26 -1.77 10.55
C GLU A 268 -16.99 -1.11 11.09
N GLN A 269 -16.37 -1.69 12.10
CA GLN A 269 -15.07 -1.28 12.61
C GLN A 269 -13.94 -1.87 11.76
N ARG A 270 -13.86 -3.21 11.65
CA ARG A 270 -12.66 -3.91 11.19
C ARG A 270 -12.54 -3.95 9.68
N ILE A 271 -13.63 -4.21 8.95
CA ILE A 271 -13.56 -4.36 7.49
C ILE A 271 -13.11 -3.05 6.80
N PRO A 272 -13.70 -1.88 7.08
CA PRO A 272 -13.25 -0.62 6.48
C PRO A 272 -11.83 -0.23 6.91
N HIS A 273 -11.45 -0.54 8.16
CA HIS A 273 -10.11 -0.32 8.68
C HIS A 273 -9.06 -1.04 7.83
N GLU A 274 -9.21 -2.35 7.66
CA GLU A 274 -8.27 -3.17 6.90
C GLU A 274 -8.31 -2.85 5.40
N LEU A 275 -9.47 -2.50 4.85
CA LEU A 275 -9.60 -2.05 3.46
C LEU A 275 -8.81 -0.75 3.21
N MET A 276 -8.73 0.16 4.20
CA MET A 276 -7.94 1.38 4.06
C MET A 276 -6.45 1.06 3.87
N HIS A 277 -5.91 0.09 4.58
CA HIS A 277 -4.51 -0.33 4.38
C HIS A 277 -4.27 -0.81 2.95
N VAL A 278 -5.18 -1.59 2.38
CA VAL A 278 -5.10 -2.03 0.97
C VAL A 278 -5.16 -0.84 0.00
N MET A 279 -6.09 0.08 0.21
CA MET A 279 -6.22 1.26 -0.65
C MET A 279 -5.00 2.18 -0.54
N LEU A 280 -4.47 2.38 0.66
CA LEU A 280 -3.28 3.20 0.89
C LEU A 280 -2.05 2.59 0.21
N TYR A 281 -1.86 1.26 0.33
CA TYR A 281 -0.79 0.56 -0.39
C TYR A 281 -0.93 0.72 -1.91
N ARG A 282 -2.13 0.53 -2.46
CA ARG A 282 -2.37 0.73 -3.91
C ARG A 282 -2.04 2.15 -4.37
N ARG A 283 -2.20 3.12 -3.47
CA ARG A 283 -1.89 4.52 -3.76
C ARG A 283 -0.40 4.84 -3.76
N VAL A 284 0.37 4.27 -2.84
CA VAL A 284 1.78 4.64 -2.60
C VAL A 284 2.77 3.56 -3.04
N GLY A 285 2.30 2.34 -3.31
CA GLY A 285 3.13 1.22 -3.77
C GLY A 285 4.11 0.72 -2.71
N ALA A 286 5.30 0.33 -3.15
CA ALA A 286 6.34 -0.25 -2.29
C ALA A 286 6.80 0.67 -1.14
N GLY A 287 6.53 1.97 -1.22
CA GLY A 287 6.81 2.93 -0.15
C GLY A 287 5.86 2.85 1.04
N TYR A 288 4.83 2.01 1.01
CA TYR A 288 3.85 1.85 2.09
C TYR A 288 4.50 1.57 3.46
N GLY A 289 5.52 0.72 3.49
CA GLY A 289 6.24 0.40 4.72
C GLY A 289 7.00 1.57 5.38
N ASN A 290 7.15 2.69 4.68
CA ASN A 290 7.78 3.90 5.22
C ASN A 290 6.76 4.84 5.89
N ILE A 291 5.45 4.58 5.75
CA ILE A 291 4.42 5.41 6.37
C ILE A 291 4.44 5.19 7.88
N PRO A 292 4.54 6.25 8.70
CA PRO A 292 4.49 6.11 10.15
C PRO A 292 3.20 5.45 10.63
N ALA A 293 3.30 4.62 11.68
CA ALA A 293 2.15 3.88 12.19
C ALA A 293 0.99 4.82 12.57
N TRP A 294 1.25 5.97 13.21
CA TRP A 294 0.20 6.92 13.56
C TRP A 294 -0.62 7.40 12.35
N LEU A 295 0.01 7.57 11.15
CA LEU A 295 -0.73 8.00 9.97
C LEU A 295 -1.46 6.83 9.30
N SER A 296 -0.82 5.67 9.17
CA SER A 296 -1.43 4.47 8.61
C SER A 296 -2.66 4.06 9.40
N GLU A 297 -2.52 3.89 10.71
CA GLU A 297 -3.59 3.51 11.62
C GLU A 297 -4.63 4.62 11.78
N GLY A 298 -4.18 5.88 11.79
CA GLY A 298 -5.07 7.03 11.83
C GLY A 298 -5.97 7.13 10.61
N MET A 299 -5.46 6.88 9.41
CA MET A 299 -6.28 6.83 8.19
C MET A 299 -7.21 5.61 8.19
N ALA A 300 -6.75 4.46 8.68
CA ALA A 300 -7.56 3.26 8.79
C ALA A 300 -8.74 3.47 9.76
N THR A 301 -8.51 4.05 10.92
CA THR A 301 -9.57 4.36 11.89
C THR A 301 -10.53 5.46 11.40
N LEU A 302 -10.09 6.39 10.56
CA LEU A 302 -11.00 7.35 9.89
C LEU A 302 -11.95 6.70 8.90
N ALA A 303 -11.57 5.56 8.33
CA ALA A 303 -12.41 4.82 7.39
C ALA A 303 -13.50 3.99 8.08
N GLU A 304 -13.36 3.69 9.37
CA GLU A 304 -14.35 2.94 10.16
C GLU A 304 -15.75 3.59 10.07
N ILE A 305 -16.77 2.76 9.79
CA ILE A 305 -18.16 3.22 9.72
C ILE A 305 -18.68 3.49 11.14
N TYR A 306 -18.34 2.62 12.07
CA TYR A 306 -18.67 2.73 13.49
C TYR A 306 -17.38 2.77 14.32
N PRO A 307 -16.74 3.95 14.48
CA PRO A 307 -15.53 4.07 15.28
C PRO A 307 -15.77 3.67 16.73
N ASN A 308 -14.74 3.09 17.37
CA ASN A 308 -14.85 2.70 18.77
C ASN A 308 -15.14 3.93 19.66
N PRO A 309 -16.29 3.97 20.37
CA PRO A 309 -16.69 5.14 21.18
C PRO A 309 -15.77 5.40 22.37
N ASP A 310 -15.01 4.40 22.81
CA ASP A 310 -14.06 4.54 23.91
C ASP A 310 -12.80 5.33 23.54
N TYR A 311 -12.51 5.54 22.25
CA TYR A 311 -11.37 6.35 21.84
C TYR A 311 -11.44 7.78 22.39
N ASP A 312 -12.58 8.44 22.24
CA ASP A 312 -12.72 9.81 22.72
C ASP A 312 -12.66 9.91 24.25
N ARG A 313 -13.19 8.90 24.95
CA ARG A 313 -13.12 8.82 26.42
C ARG A 313 -11.69 8.66 26.90
N VAL A 314 -10.96 7.66 26.38
CA VAL A 314 -9.57 7.37 26.79
C VAL A 314 -8.66 8.56 26.44
N LEU A 315 -8.83 9.17 25.27
CA LEU A 315 -8.08 10.33 24.84
C LEU A 315 -8.30 11.51 25.80
N THR A 316 -9.56 11.79 26.17
CA THR A 316 -9.89 12.88 27.10
C THR A 316 -9.32 12.63 28.51
N GLU A 317 -9.49 11.43 29.05
CA GLU A 317 -8.97 11.06 30.36
C GLU A 317 -7.45 11.15 30.44
N THR A 318 -6.77 10.68 29.37
CA THR A 318 -5.30 10.67 29.32
C THR A 318 -4.74 12.07 29.08
N SER A 319 -5.39 12.86 28.23
CA SER A 319 -5.07 14.27 27.99
C SER A 319 -5.10 15.07 29.29
N ASN A 320 -6.14 14.90 30.11
CA ASN A 320 -6.29 15.58 31.40
C ASN A 320 -5.18 15.22 32.41
N LYS A 321 -4.59 14.04 32.29
CA LYS A 321 -3.49 13.54 33.15
C LYS A 321 -2.11 13.88 32.55
N ASN A 322 -2.03 14.57 31.40
CA ASN A 322 -0.80 14.79 30.62
C ASN A 322 -0.06 13.47 30.27
N GLY A 323 -0.81 12.41 30.04
CA GLY A 323 -0.28 11.06 29.75
C GLY A 323 -0.27 10.69 28.28
N LEU A 324 -0.52 11.64 27.36
CA LEU A 324 -0.51 11.40 25.92
C LEU A 324 0.89 10.97 25.46
N ILE A 325 0.92 10.03 24.53
CA ILE A 325 2.14 9.57 23.88
C ILE A 325 2.62 10.68 22.93
N PRO A 326 3.90 11.08 22.93
CA PRO A 326 4.41 12.00 21.92
C PRO A 326 4.28 11.40 20.52
N LEU A 327 3.79 12.17 19.54
CA LEU A 327 3.57 11.66 18.17
C LEU A 327 4.83 11.07 17.52
N LYS A 328 6.02 11.58 17.87
CA LYS A 328 7.29 11.01 17.41
C LYS A 328 7.49 9.56 17.87
N ASP A 329 6.92 9.18 19.02
CA ASP A 329 7.03 7.83 19.58
C ASP A 329 5.97 6.89 18.96
N LEU A 330 4.97 7.43 18.25
CA LEU A 330 3.99 6.71 17.46
C LEU A 330 4.41 6.51 15.97
N CYS A 331 5.63 6.85 15.63
CA CYS A 331 6.17 6.66 14.29
C CYS A 331 6.39 5.18 13.93
N ALA A 332 6.82 4.39 14.90
CA ALA A 332 7.00 2.94 14.77
C ALA A 332 5.72 2.17 15.15
N SER A 333 5.75 0.86 14.97
CA SER A 333 4.65 -0.03 15.39
C SER A 333 4.28 0.20 16.86
N PHE A 334 3.00 0.12 17.15
CA PHE A 334 2.48 0.38 18.50
C PHE A 334 2.93 -0.68 19.50
N SER A 335 2.89 -0.32 20.79
CA SER A 335 3.24 -1.20 21.90
C SER A 335 2.39 -2.49 21.87
N PRO A 336 2.97 -3.65 22.23
CA PRO A 336 2.20 -4.88 22.43
C PRO A 336 1.28 -4.83 23.66
N ASN A 337 1.41 -3.82 24.52
CA ASN A 337 0.50 -3.60 25.64
C ASN A 337 -0.84 -3.09 25.14
N VAL A 338 -1.91 -3.81 25.44
CA VAL A 338 -3.26 -3.52 24.92
C VAL A 338 -3.74 -2.10 25.28
N GLY A 339 -3.45 -1.62 26.49
CA GLY A 339 -3.88 -0.29 26.91
C GLY A 339 -3.12 0.83 26.21
N GLU A 340 -1.81 0.67 26.02
CA GLU A 340 -0.97 1.62 25.29
C GLU A 340 -1.30 1.61 23.79
N ALA A 341 -1.50 0.43 23.19
CA ALA A 341 -1.94 0.32 21.81
C ALA A 341 -3.30 1.01 21.59
N PHE A 342 -4.26 0.79 22.48
CA PHE A 342 -5.57 1.42 22.40
C PHE A 342 -5.50 2.96 22.47
N LEU A 343 -4.65 3.50 23.33
CA LEU A 343 -4.38 4.94 23.39
C LEU A 343 -3.71 5.41 22.08
N ALA A 344 -2.73 4.67 21.56
CA ALA A 344 -2.06 5.00 20.31
C ALA A 344 -3.05 5.07 19.12
N TYR A 345 -4.00 4.14 19.02
CA TYR A 345 -5.09 4.20 18.04
C TYR A 345 -5.97 5.44 18.24
N ALA A 346 -6.35 5.75 19.47
CA ALA A 346 -7.18 6.92 19.80
C ALA A 346 -6.47 8.23 19.42
N GLU A 347 -5.19 8.37 19.74
CA GLU A 347 -4.38 9.53 19.39
C GLU A 347 -4.19 9.65 17.88
N SER A 348 -3.83 8.55 17.22
CA SER A 348 -3.63 8.48 15.76
C SER A 348 -4.88 8.89 15.01
N ARG A 349 -6.05 8.37 15.40
CA ARG A 349 -7.34 8.77 14.83
C ARG A 349 -7.61 10.26 15.01
N SER A 350 -7.49 10.75 16.23
CA SER A 350 -7.79 12.14 16.55
C SER A 350 -6.86 13.11 15.82
N PHE A 351 -5.55 12.83 15.82
CA PHE A 351 -4.57 13.64 15.13
C PHE A 351 -4.74 13.60 13.60
N THR A 352 -4.97 12.42 13.02
CA THR A 352 -5.22 12.31 11.58
C THR A 352 -6.52 13.01 11.18
N ASN A 353 -7.56 12.97 12.02
CA ASN A 353 -8.79 13.74 11.79
C ASN A 353 -8.53 15.25 11.84
N TYR A 354 -7.70 15.72 12.77
CA TYR A 354 -7.25 17.12 12.81
C TYR A 354 -6.53 17.53 11.52
N LEU A 355 -5.62 16.68 11.03
CA LEU A 355 -4.93 16.95 9.76
C LEU A 355 -5.89 16.92 8.57
N TYR A 356 -6.84 16.00 8.56
CA TYR A 356 -7.87 15.93 7.52
C TYR A 356 -8.76 17.17 7.52
N ALA A 357 -9.17 17.63 8.70
CA ALA A 357 -9.96 18.86 8.84
C ALA A 357 -9.18 20.11 8.41
N THR A 358 -7.87 20.14 8.63
CA THR A 358 -7.01 21.29 8.37
C THR A 358 -6.52 21.34 6.91
N TYR A 359 -6.09 20.22 6.35
CA TYR A 359 -5.42 20.13 5.05
C TYR A 359 -6.22 19.36 3.99
N GLY A 360 -7.34 18.75 4.38
CA GLY A 360 -8.20 17.95 3.52
C GLY A 360 -7.56 16.65 3.03
N SER A 361 -8.28 15.94 2.16
CA SER A 361 -7.86 14.71 1.50
C SER A 361 -6.50 14.88 0.77
N ALA A 362 -6.35 15.97 0.01
CA ALA A 362 -5.13 16.23 -0.74
C ALA A 362 -3.90 16.38 0.17
N GLY A 363 -4.06 17.00 1.35
CA GLY A 363 -3.01 17.15 2.33
C GLY A 363 -2.57 15.80 2.92
N LEU A 364 -3.54 14.95 3.34
CA LEU A 364 -3.21 13.61 3.84
C LEU A 364 -2.49 12.76 2.80
N LEU A 365 -2.93 12.80 1.55
CA LEU A 365 -2.29 12.06 0.47
C LEU A 365 -0.90 12.58 0.13
N SER A 366 -0.69 13.90 0.19
CA SER A 366 0.63 14.51 0.04
C SER A 366 1.59 14.05 1.14
N LEU A 367 1.10 14.00 2.38
CA LEU A 367 1.88 13.53 3.52
C LEU A 367 2.23 12.05 3.39
N ALA A 368 1.25 11.20 3.06
CA ALA A 368 1.46 9.77 2.83
C ALA A 368 2.48 9.52 1.70
N GLY A 369 2.38 10.27 0.58
CA GLY A 369 3.35 10.21 -0.51
C GLY A 369 4.75 10.65 -0.07
N THR A 370 4.85 11.71 0.74
CA THR A 370 6.12 12.19 1.28
C THR A 370 6.83 11.12 2.13
N TYR A 371 6.08 10.39 2.96
CA TYR A 371 6.62 9.28 3.73
C TYR A 371 6.98 8.08 2.85
N ALA A 372 6.13 7.77 1.87
CA ALA A 372 6.42 6.70 0.91
C ALA A 372 7.72 6.93 0.13
N ASP A 373 8.09 8.19 -0.13
CA ASP A 373 9.37 8.59 -0.71
C ASP A 373 10.56 8.42 0.24
N GLY A 374 10.36 7.91 1.47
CA GLY A 374 11.41 7.63 2.45
C GLY A 374 11.82 8.83 3.32
N VAL A 375 11.00 9.87 3.40
CA VAL A 375 11.21 10.96 4.37
C VAL A 375 10.90 10.45 5.76
N ASP A 376 11.77 10.77 6.73
CA ASP A 376 11.56 10.35 8.12
C ASP A 376 10.31 10.98 8.74
N CYS A 377 9.83 10.33 9.82
CA CYS A 377 8.55 10.64 10.46
C CYS A 377 8.45 12.10 10.94
N GLU A 378 9.51 12.65 11.53
CA GLU A 378 9.47 14.00 12.08
C GLU A 378 9.51 15.08 10.99
N ARG A 379 10.21 14.82 9.86
CA ARG A 379 10.36 15.77 8.75
C ARG A 379 9.26 15.67 7.70
N GLY A 380 8.49 14.59 7.69
CA GLY A 380 7.39 14.42 6.73
C GLY A 380 6.43 15.60 6.67
N PRO A 381 5.87 16.06 7.80
CA PRO A 381 4.96 17.20 7.82
C PRO A 381 5.63 18.52 7.42
N GLU A 382 6.90 18.73 7.76
CA GLU A 382 7.64 19.92 7.34
C GLU A 382 7.76 19.96 5.80
N ARG A 383 8.01 18.81 5.18
CA ARG A 383 8.09 18.70 3.72
C ARG A 383 6.71 18.82 3.05
N ALA A 384 5.67 18.24 3.63
CA ALA A 384 4.33 18.25 3.05
C ALA A 384 3.57 19.56 3.27
N PHE A 385 3.74 20.19 4.44
CA PHE A 385 2.94 21.34 4.92
C PHE A 385 3.77 22.56 5.29
N SER A 386 5.10 22.47 5.27
CA SER A 386 6.04 23.50 5.79
C SER A 386 5.84 23.77 7.30
N VAL A 387 5.36 22.76 8.04
CA VAL A 387 5.11 22.83 9.48
C VAL A 387 5.73 21.60 10.15
N PRO A 388 6.63 21.75 11.15
CA PRO A 388 7.21 20.62 11.87
C PRO A 388 6.16 19.78 12.61
N LEU A 389 6.38 18.46 12.74
CA LEU A 389 5.50 17.54 13.46
C LEU A 389 5.19 18.02 14.88
N ALA A 390 6.22 18.45 15.62
CA ALA A 390 6.06 18.95 16.98
C ALA A 390 5.12 20.18 17.07
N LYS A 391 5.11 21.05 16.05
CA LYS A 391 4.19 22.19 16.00
C LYS A 391 2.77 21.73 15.72
N LEU A 392 2.57 20.78 14.79
CA LEU A 392 1.25 20.21 14.51
C LEU A 392 0.69 19.49 15.74
N GLU A 393 1.53 18.78 16.49
CA GLU A 393 1.15 18.13 17.74
C GLU A 393 0.67 19.16 18.77
N LEU A 394 1.38 20.26 18.95
CA LEU A 394 0.97 21.34 19.84
C LEU A 394 -0.37 21.95 19.43
N ASP A 395 -0.54 22.25 18.13
CA ASP A 395 -1.77 22.85 17.62
C ASP A 395 -2.97 21.90 17.75
N TRP A 396 -2.79 20.61 17.52
CA TRP A 396 -3.78 19.58 17.77
C TRP A 396 -4.17 19.51 19.25
N ARG A 397 -3.18 19.42 20.15
CA ARG A 397 -3.41 19.37 21.61
C ARG A 397 -4.16 20.59 22.10
N GLU A 398 -3.84 21.77 21.59
CA GLU A 398 -4.52 23.01 21.96
C GLU A 398 -5.94 23.11 21.36
N SER A 399 -6.07 22.89 20.05
CA SER A 399 -7.33 23.14 19.32
C SER A 399 -8.35 22.03 19.50
N VAL A 400 -7.94 20.76 19.59
CA VAL A 400 -8.83 19.59 19.68
C VAL A 400 -9.02 19.13 21.12
N LEU A 401 -7.93 19.08 21.91
CA LEU A 401 -7.99 18.56 23.28
C LEU A 401 -8.11 19.65 24.35
N GLY A 402 -8.09 20.92 23.95
CA GLY A 402 -8.25 22.05 24.89
C GLY A 402 -7.09 22.17 25.89
N GLN A 403 -5.93 21.57 25.60
CA GLN A 403 -4.79 21.66 26.50
C GLN A 403 -4.17 23.06 26.50
N ASN A 404 -4.01 23.67 27.66
CA ASN A 404 -3.20 24.87 27.79
C ASN A 404 -1.70 24.52 27.79
N VAL A 405 -1.15 24.24 26.61
CA VAL A 405 0.22 23.78 26.41
C VAL A 405 1.22 24.80 26.95
N LEU A 406 0.97 26.11 26.75
CA LEU A 406 1.83 27.16 27.25
C LEU A 406 1.83 27.19 28.79
N GLY A 407 0.67 27.07 29.44
CA GLY A 407 0.55 27.00 30.88
C GLY A 407 1.23 25.78 31.50
N VAL A 408 1.12 24.63 30.86
CA VAL A 408 1.80 23.39 31.28
C VAL A 408 3.32 23.54 31.16
N THR A 409 3.80 24.08 30.01
CA THR A 409 5.23 24.32 29.77
C THR A 409 5.80 25.28 30.83
N ILE A 410 5.14 26.40 31.05
CA ILE A 410 5.58 27.39 32.09
C ILE A 410 5.61 26.73 33.47
N ARG A 411 4.60 25.95 33.83
CA ARG A 411 4.56 25.25 35.13
C ARG A 411 5.69 24.25 35.29
N ASN A 412 6.01 23.49 34.26
CA ASN A 412 7.10 22.52 34.26
C ASN A 412 8.48 23.20 34.28
N MET A 413 8.61 24.38 33.67
CA MET A 413 9.82 25.21 33.69
C MET A 413 9.95 26.06 34.96
N ALA A 414 8.88 26.25 35.71
CA ALA A 414 8.87 27.11 36.89
C ALA A 414 10.03 26.85 37.90
N PRO A 415 10.36 25.60 38.30
CA PRO A 415 11.48 25.34 39.21
C PRO A 415 12.83 25.78 38.61
N TYR A 416 13.04 25.60 37.31
CA TYR A 416 14.25 26.01 36.60
C TYR A 416 14.32 27.53 36.46
N LEU A 417 13.19 28.19 36.18
CA LEU A 417 13.11 29.66 36.12
C LEU A 417 13.37 30.29 37.48
N VAL A 418 12.81 29.70 38.54
CA VAL A 418 13.10 30.12 39.94
C VAL A 418 14.59 29.96 40.23
N LEU A 419 15.18 28.81 39.89
CA LEU A 419 16.63 28.60 40.09
C LEU A 419 17.46 29.62 39.30
N LEU A 420 17.12 29.87 38.07
CA LEU A 420 17.78 30.88 37.22
C LEU A 420 17.68 32.28 37.86
N CYS A 421 16.50 32.65 38.33
CA CYS A 421 16.29 33.90 39.07
C CYS A 421 17.18 34.00 40.30
N LEU A 422 17.23 32.92 41.14
CA LEU A 422 18.09 32.90 42.31
C LEU A 422 19.59 33.07 41.96
N VAL A 423 20.05 32.35 40.92
CA VAL A 423 21.46 32.43 40.46
C VAL A 423 21.81 33.80 39.94
N LEU A 424 20.90 34.51 39.27
CA LEU A 424 21.18 35.83 38.70
C LEU A 424 20.96 36.95 39.70
N PHE A 425 19.89 36.92 40.51
CA PHE A 425 19.51 38.05 41.37
C PHE A 425 20.23 38.07 42.71
N ILE A 426 20.61 36.93 43.29
CA ILE A 426 21.34 36.93 44.58
C ILE A 426 22.71 37.62 44.46
N PRO A 427 23.57 37.31 43.45
CA PRO A 427 24.82 37.99 43.29
C PRO A 427 24.64 39.48 42.95
N LEU A 428 23.64 39.79 42.09
CA LEU A 428 23.33 41.17 41.70
C LEU A 428 22.95 42.02 42.93
N PHE A 429 22.09 41.48 43.80
CA PHE A 429 21.70 42.11 45.03
C PHE A 429 22.87 42.28 46.00
N GLY A 430 23.74 41.26 46.06
CA GLY A 430 25.01 41.37 46.81
C GLY A 430 25.90 42.49 46.35
N ILE A 431 26.10 42.64 45.03
CA ILE A 431 26.90 43.74 44.46
C ILE A 431 26.26 45.10 44.73
N LEU A 432 24.94 45.22 44.52
CA LEU A 432 24.22 46.48 44.78
C LEU A 432 24.24 46.88 46.26
N SER A 433 24.14 45.92 47.20
CA SER A 433 24.19 46.17 48.63
C SER A 433 25.59 46.62 49.09
N THR A 434 26.65 46.07 48.48
CA THR A 434 28.02 46.50 48.79
C THR A 434 28.35 47.89 48.21
N MET A 435 27.78 48.23 47.06
CA MET A 435 27.91 49.57 46.48
C MET A 435 27.22 50.65 47.34
N LYS A 436 26.04 50.30 47.88
CA LYS A 436 25.26 51.19 48.77
C LYS A 436 25.96 51.44 50.13
N ARG A 437 26.71 50.46 50.64
CA ARG A 437 27.52 50.59 51.87
C ARG A 437 28.76 51.48 51.70
N LYS A 438 29.33 51.57 50.50
CA LYS A 438 30.50 52.43 50.22
C LYS A 438 30.16 53.91 50.02
N GLY A 439 28.87 54.26 50.01
CA GLY A 439 28.41 55.63 49.73
C GLY A 439 28.08 56.48 50.98
N ASN A 440 28.28 56.00 52.21
CA ASN A 440 28.15 56.84 53.44
C ASN A 440 29.51 57.34 53.87
N PRO A 441 29.93 58.60 53.57
CA PRO A 441 31.12 59.17 54.15
C PRO A 441 30.88 59.47 55.64
N HIS A 442 31.82 59.06 56.51
CA HIS A 442 31.88 59.46 57.89
C HIS A 442 31.86 60.99 58.01
N GLU A 443 30.88 61.57 58.65
CA GLU A 443 30.95 62.96 59.14
C GLU A 443 32.08 62.99 60.15
N PRO A 444 33.00 63.96 60.07
CA PRO A 444 34.05 64.11 61.09
C PRO A 444 33.43 64.75 62.38
N GLU A 445 33.62 64.11 63.52
CA GLU A 445 33.33 64.67 64.85
C GLU A 445 34.15 65.95 65.01
N SER A 446 33.45 67.09 65.15
CA SER A 446 34.06 68.37 65.59
C SER A 446 34.34 68.33 67.07
N PHE A 447 35.65 68.24 67.45
CA PHE A 447 36.12 68.59 68.76
C PHE A 447 35.97 70.10 69.01
N VAL A 448 35.11 70.49 69.97
CA VAL A 448 35.15 71.87 70.51
C VAL A 448 35.54 71.73 71.99
N ARG A 449 36.50 72.53 72.43
CA ARG A 449 37.02 72.76 73.74
C ARG A 449 35.97 73.24 74.77
#